data_cef1618ca55e760b319ba5e07f68f262
#
_entry.id   cef1618ca55e760b319ba5e07f68f262
#
_cell.length_a   1.000
_cell.length_b   1.000
_cell.length_c   1.000
_cell.angle_alpha   90.00
_cell.angle_beta   90.00
_cell.angle_gamma   90.00
#
_symmetry.space_group_name_H-M   'P 1'
#
loop_
_entity.id
_entity.type
_entity.pdbx_description
1 polymer ?
#
loop_
_entity_poly.entity_id
_entity_poly.type
_entity_poly.pdbx_seq_one_letter_code
_entity_poly.pdbx_strand_id
1 'polypeptide(L)'
;MPFYEHVYLARQDASAQQVEELTAQLKGVVEGLGGSIKKAEYWGVKSLSYRLRKNRKAHYTLMDIEAPPAAINEIERLERLNEDVLRYLTIRVEALEEGPSAMMRRAERDRDRDERRGDRFDRGDRFGGGDRFGGDRGGDRFDRGDRGGDRGGDRFDRGDRGRDRGGRGAGDATAETATEE
;
A
#
# COMPACT_ATOMS: atom_id res chain seq x y z
N MET A 1 -9.20 1.99 33.24
CA MET A 1 -9.77 2.71 32.07
C MET A 1 -9.94 1.72 30.93
N PRO A 2 -10.87 1.92 29.98
CA PRO A 2 -10.95 1.06 28.82
C PRO A 2 -9.75 1.28 27.88
N PHE A 3 -9.42 0.22 27.16
CA PHE A 3 -8.34 0.24 26.16
C PHE A 3 -8.92 0.31 24.76
N TYR A 4 -8.19 1.01 23.89
CA TYR A 4 -8.57 1.20 22.50
C TYR A 4 -7.35 1.06 21.60
N GLU A 5 -7.55 0.40 20.47
CA GLU A 5 -6.66 0.49 19.33
C GLU A 5 -7.25 1.51 18.34
N HIS A 6 -6.48 2.51 18.04
CA HIS A 6 -6.88 3.58 17.15
C HIS A 6 -5.92 3.68 15.97
N VAL A 7 -6.46 3.54 14.76
CA VAL A 7 -5.69 3.66 13.52
C VAL A 7 -6.22 4.84 12.73
N TYR A 8 -5.35 5.74 12.33
CA TYR A 8 -5.72 6.78 11.39
C TYR A 8 -4.84 6.78 10.13
N LEU A 9 -5.40 7.32 9.07
CA LEU A 9 -4.79 7.42 7.76
C LEU A 9 -4.66 8.90 7.40
N ALA A 10 -3.42 9.36 7.22
CA ALA A 10 -3.15 10.70 6.74
C ALA A 10 -2.85 10.71 5.23
N ARG A 11 -3.06 11.88 4.60
CA ARG A 11 -2.84 12.08 3.16
C ARG A 11 -1.41 11.74 2.77
N GLN A 12 -1.25 11.20 1.56
CA GLN A 12 0.07 10.85 1.01
C GLN A 12 0.97 12.06 0.79
N ASP A 13 0.41 13.25 0.64
CA ASP A 13 1.11 14.51 0.37
C ASP A 13 1.70 15.11 1.67
N ALA A 14 1.23 14.67 2.83
CA ALA A 14 1.78 15.08 4.12
C ALA A 14 3.20 14.51 4.28
N SER A 15 4.08 15.27 4.91
CA SER A 15 5.39 14.78 5.30
C SER A 15 5.30 13.88 6.53
N ALA A 16 6.29 13.00 6.73
CA ALA A 16 6.37 12.18 7.95
C ALA A 16 6.37 13.04 9.22
N GLN A 17 7.02 14.20 9.18
CA GLN A 17 7.04 15.15 10.29
C GLN A 17 5.64 15.69 10.62
N GLN A 18 4.85 16.06 9.60
CA GLN A 18 3.47 16.51 9.81
C GLN A 18 2.60 15.41 10.43
N VAL A 19 2.82 14.15 10.06
CA VAL A 19 2.12 13.01 10.65
C VAL A 19 2.53 12.82 12.12
N GLU A 20 3.82 13.00 12.45
CA GLU A 20 4.31 12.97 13.82
C GLU A 20 3.72 14.11 14.67
N GLU A 21 3.69 15.32 14.13
CA GLU A 21 3.08 16.49 14.79
C GLU A 21 1.58 16.25 15.06
N LEU A 22 0.86 15.69 14.11
CA LEU A 22 -0.54 15.30 14.31
C LEU A 22 -0.67 14.23 15.41
N THR A 23 0.18 13.22 15.40
CA THR A 23 0.21 12.21 16.47
C THR A 23 0.45 12.85 17.84
N ALA A 24 1.39 13.80 17.92
CA ALA A 24 1.71 14.52 19.16
C ALA A 24 0.53 15.39 19.64
N GLN A 25 -0.18 16.04 18.71
CA GLN A 25 -1.39 16.81 19.04
C GLN A 25 -2.50 15.90 19.62
N LEU A 26 -2.78 14.78 18.95
CA LEU A 26 -3.78 13.82 19.44
C LEU A 26 -3.39 13.26 20.81
N LYS A 27 -2.11 12.98 21.02
CA LYS A 27 -1.57 12.55 22.31
C LYS A 27 -1.82 13.59 23.40
N GLY A 28 -1.53 14.85 23.13
CA GLY A 28 -1.79 15.94 24.08
C GLY A 28 -3.27 16.06 24.49
N VAL A 29 -4.18 15.83 23.54
CA VAL A 29 -5.63 15.82 23.80
C VAL A 29 -6.02 14.65 24.70
N VAL A 30 -5.53 13.44 24.41
CA VAL A 30 -5.80 12.25 25.23
C VAL A 30 -5.28 12.44 26.66
N GLU A 31 -4.05 12.92 26.82
CA GLU A 31 -3.44 13.20 28.12
C GLU A 31 -4.19 14.31 28.89
N GLY A 32 -4.61 15.37 28.18
CA GLY A 32 -5.39 16.47 28.77
C GLY A 32 -6.77 16.05 29.30
N LEU A 33 -7.32 14.96 28.75
CA LEU A 33 -8.60 14.37 29.18
C LEU A 33 -8.43 13.16 30.13
N GLY A 34 -7.23 13.01 30.70
CA GLY A 34 -6.92 11.99 31.72
C GLY A 34 -6.67 10.60 31.15
N GLY A 35 -6.42 10.47 29.86
CA GLY A 35 -5.97 9.24 29.23
C GLY A 35 -4.45 9.14 29.10
N SER A 36 -3.97 8.06 28.52
CA SER A 36 -2.56 7.86 28.18
C SER A 36 -2.41 7.06 26.90
N ILE A 37 -1.41 7.39 26.10
CA ILE A 37 -1.02 6.59 24.94
C ILE A 37 0.08 5.63 25.37
N LYS A 38 -0.19 4.33 25.29
CA LYS A 38 0.76 3.28 25.67
C LYS A 38 1.77 3.01 24.55
N LYS A 39 1.31 3.11 23.29
CA LYS A 39 2.13 2.85 22.14
C LYS A 39 1.66 3.71 20.97
N ALA A 40 2.57 4.20 20.16
CA ALA A 40 2.30 4.83 18.88
C ALA A 40 3.26 4.27 17.84
N GLU A 41 2.73 3.73 16.76
CA GLU A 41 3.49 3.13 15.68
C GLU A 41 3.15 3.79 14.35
N TYR A 42 4.15 4.33 13.70
CA TYR A 42 4.04 4.77 12.32
C TYR A 42 4.40 3.63 11.36
N TRP A 43 3.42 3.17 10.58
CA TRP A 43 3.60 2.05 9.65
C TRP A 43 4.08 2.47 8.26
N GLY A 44 4.28 3.78 8.05
CA GLY A 44 4.72 4.33 6.77
C GLY A 44 3.59 4.49 5.75
N VAL A 45 3.98 4.84 4.53
CA VAL A 45 3.07 5.03 3.40
C VAL A 45 2.71 3.69 2.78
N LYS A 46 1.43 3.35 2.77
CA LYS A 46 0.92 2.10 2.19
C LYS A 46 -0.15 2.37 1.14
N SER A 47 -0.28 1.44 0.20
CA SER A 47 -1.32 1.49 -0.82
C SER A 47 -2.68 1.20 -0.20
N LEU A 48 -3.68 1.97 -0.62
CA LEU A 48 -5.07 1.77 -0.24
C LEU A 48 -5.71 0.73 -1.17
N SER A 49 -6.61 -0.11 -0.64
CA SER A 49 -7.38 -1.07 -1.43
C SER A 49 -8.32 -0.38 -2.43
N TYR A 50 -8.79 0.81 -2.09
CA TYR A 50 -9.58 1.69 -2.94
C TYR A 50 -9.20 3.16 -2.67
N ARG A 51 -9.50 4.04 -3.61
CA ARG A 51 -9.17 5.46 -3.48
C ARG A 51 -10.00 6.14 -2.40
N LEU A 52 -9.33 6.87 -1.50
CA LEU A 52 -9.96 7.76 -0.53
C LEU A 52 -9.65 9.21 -0.90
N ARG A 53 -10.67 10.04 -1.10
CA ARG A 53 -10.52 11.47 -1.47
C ARG A 53 -9.45 11.66 -2.56
N LYS A 54 -9.50 10.82 -3.64
CA LYS A 54 -8.54 10.78 -4.77
C LYS A 54 -7.14 10.23 -4.44
N ASN A 55 -6.80 9.94 -3.19
CA ASN A 55 -5.51 9.36 -2.81
C ASN A 55 -5.49 7.85 -3.08
N ARG A 56 -4.34 7.34 -3.58
CA ARG A 56 -4.08 5.91 -3.79
C ARG A 56 -3.25 5.30 -2.67
N LYS A 57 -2.54 6.14 -1.93
CA LYS A 57 -1.69 5.77 -0.79
C LYS A 57 -2.04 6.65 0.40
N ALA A 58 -1.70 6.22 1.58
CA ALA A 58 -1.86 6.99 2.81
C ALA A 58 -0.75 6.63 3.78
N HIS A 59 -0.47 7.55 4.69
CA HIS A 59 0.32 7.28 5.88
C HIS A 59 -0.57 6.56 6.89
N TYR A 60 -0.08 5.48 7.48
CA TYR A 60 -0.80 4.71 8.49
C TYR A 60 -0.12 4.88 9.84
N THR A 61 -0.89 5.19 10.85
CA THR A 61 -0.43 5.28 12.24
C THR A 61 -1.39 4.53 13.14
N LEU A 62 -0.85 3.68 14.02
CA LEU A 62 -1.56 3.01 15.09
C LEU A 62 -1.24 3.68 16.42
N MET A 63 -2.24 3.86 17.26
CA MET A 63 -2.10 4.30 18.64
C MET A 63 -2.86 3.36 19.57
N ASP A 64 -2.18 2.82 20.56
CA ASP A 64 -2.78 2.07 21.66
C ASP A 64 -3.06 3.03 22.82
N ILE A 65 -4.32 3.19 23.14
CA ILE A 65 -4.82 4.24 24.04
C ILE A 65 -5.52 3.61 25.24
N GLU A 66 -5.17 4.09 26.42
CA GLU A 66 -5.93 3.88 27.64
C GLU A 66 -6.58 5.20 28.05
N ALA A 67 -7.88 5.33 27.85
CA ALA A 67 -8.55 6.63 28.07
C ALA A 67 -10.04 6.47 28.36
N PRO A 68 -10.67 7.51 28.97
CA PRO A 68 -12.12 7.56 29.07
C PRO A 68 -12.75 7.73 27.67
N PRO A 69 -13.99 7.27 27.45
CA PRO A 69 -14.68 7.42 26.16
C PRO A 69 -14.76 8.88 25.65
N ALA A 70 -14.81 9.85 26.57
CA ALA A 70 -14.83 11.27 26.21
C ALA A 70 -13.58 11.69 25.44
N ALA A 71 -12.39 11.18 25.82
CA ALA A 71 -11.15 11.47 25.12
C ALA A 71 -11.14 10.88 23.70
N ILE A 72 -11.67 9.68 23.54
CA ILE A 72 -11.81 9.05 22.23
C ILE A 72 -12.73 9.85 21.32
N ASN A 73 -13.90 10.25 21.83
CA ASN A 73 -14.83 11.08 21.06
C ASN A 73 -14.20 12.40 20.62
N GLU A 74 -13.35 13.00 21.45
CA GLU A 74 -12.68 14.26 21.14
C GLU A 74 -11.60 14.08 20.05
N ILE A 75 -10.75 13.06 20.14
CA ILE A 75 -9.77 12.81 19.07
C ILE A 75 -10.46 12.48 17.74
N GLU A 76 -11.51 11.66 17.75
CA GLU A 76 -12.29 11.37 16.55
C GLU A 76 -12.96 12.63 15.96
N ARG A 77 -13.41 13.55 16.84
CA ARG A 77 -13.95 14.83 16.40
C ARG A 77 -12.89 15.68 15.71
N LEU A 78 -11.69 15.77 16.30
CA LEU A 78 -10.58 16.52 15.73
C LEU A 78 -10.11 15.94 14.39
N GLU A 79 -10.00 14.63 14.30
CA GLU A 79 -9.62 13.93 13.07
C GLU A 79 -10.65 14.11 11.94
N ARG A 80 -11.93 14.17 12.29
CA ARG A 80 -13.00 14.43 11.31
C ARG A 80 -12.94 15.84 10.74
N LEU A 81 -12.48 16.81 11.53
CA LEU A 81 -12.29 18.21 11.14
C LEU A 81 -10.95 18.43 10.41
N ASN A 82 -9.98 17.58 10.63
CA ASN A 82 -8.66 17.70 10.00
C ASN A 82 -8.70 17.22 8.54
N GLU A 83 -8.34 18.12 7.62
CA GLU A 83 -8.33 17.79 6.18
C GLU A 83 -7.23 16.81 5.78
N ASP A 84 -6.17 16.71 6.58
CA ASP A 84 -5.06 15.79 6.34
C ASP A 84 -5.40 14.36 6.74
N VAL A 85 -6.43 14.15 7.56
CA VAL A 85 -6.92 12.82 7.94
C VAL A 85 -7.94 12.33 6.90
N LEU A 86 -7.61 11.25 6.22
CA LEU A 86 -8.50 10.61 5.25
C LEU A 86 -9.55 9.74 5.92
N ARG A 87 -9.15 9.00 6.93
CA ARG A 87 -9.98 8.05 7.65
C ARG A 87 -9.35 7.69 8.98
N TYR A 88 -10.18 7.31 9.93
CA TYR A 88 -9.77 6.70 11.19
C TYR A 88 -10.66 5.51 11.54
N LEU A 89 -10.19 4.67 12.45
CA LEU A 89 -10.92 3.55 13.02
C LEU A 89 -10.49 3.38 14.47
N THR A 90 -11.45 3.35 15.38
CA THR A 90 -11.22 3.07 16.79
C THR A 90 -11.91 1.78 17.19
N ILE A 91 -11.19 0.88 17.82
CA ILE A 91 -11.71 -0.39 18.32
C ILE A 91 -11.44 -0.46 19.82
N ARG A 92 -12.48 -0.73 20.60
CA ARG A 92 -12.29 -1.04 22.02
C ARG A 92 -11.80 -2.48 22.16
N VAL A 93 -10.74 -2.65 22.95
CA VAL A 93 -10.12 -3.95 23.21
C VAL A 93 -10.14 -4.26 24.72
N GLU A 94 -10.04 -5.53 25.06
CA GLU A 94 -9.97 -5.97 26.46
C GLU A 94 -8.57 -5.77 27.05
N ALA A 95 -7.54 -5.97 26.22
CA ALA A 95 -6.14 -5.78 26.59
C ALA A 95 -5.37 -5.26 25.38
N LEU A 96 -4.31 -4.49 25.64
CA LEU A 96 -3.37 -4.05 24.61
C LEU A 96 -2.30 -5.13 24.40
N GLU A 97 -1.92 -5.38 23.14
CA GLU A 97 -0.81 -6.27 22.83
C GLU A 97 0.53 -5.64 23.23
N GLU A 98 1.31 -6.38 24.02
CA GLU A 98 2.69 -6.00 24.32
C GLU A 98 3.58 -6.27 23.10
N GLY A 99 4.47 -5.31 22.79
CA GLY A 99 5.42 -5.42 21.69
C GLY A 99 4.91 -4.82 20.35
N PRO A 100 5.67 -4.98 19.28
CA PRO A 100 5.34 -4.39 17.99
C PRO A 100 4.12 -5.07 17.36
N SER A 101 3.30 -4.27 16.68
CA SER A 101 2.11 -4.75 15.99
C SER A 101 2.44 -5.78 14.90
N ALA A 102 1.45 -6.54 14.47
CA ALA A 102 1.60 -7.53 13.39
C ALA A 102 2.14 -6.88 12.09
N MET A 103 1.81 -5.61 11.85
CA MET A 103 2.30 -4.85 10.70
C MET A 103 3.79 -4.51 10.80
N MET A 104 4.26 -4.12 11.98
CA MET A 104 5.68 -3.88 12.24
C MET A 104 6.50 -5.16 12.16
N ARG A 105 6.03 -6.24 12.79
CA ARG A 105 6.66 -7.57 12.70
C ARG A 105 6.77 -8.09 11.26
N ARG A 106 5.80 -7.76 10.41
CA ARG A 106 5.83 -8.12 8.99
C ARG A 106 6.86 -7.27 8.23
N ALA A 107 6.87 -5.95 8.47
CA ALA A 107 7.82 -5.05 7.82
C ALA A 107 9.27 -5.40 8.17
N GLU A 108 9.54 -5.80 9.41
CA GLU A 108 10.85 -6.27 9.86
C GLU A 108 11.27 -7.56 9.13
N ARG A 109 10.37 -8.55 9.06
CA ARG A 109 10.63 -9.80 8.32
C ARG A 109 10.88 -9.57 6.83
N ASP A 110 10.18 -8.63 6.22
CA ASP A 110 10.38 -8.31 4.81
C ASP A 110 11.73 -7.62 4.59
N ARG A 111 12.18 -6.74 5.50
CA ARG A 111 13.54 -6.15 5.50
C ARG A 111 14.65 -7.21 5.62
N ASP A 112 14.54 -8.10 6.61
CA ASP A 112 15.50 -9.19 6.80
C ASP A 112 15.61 -10.09 5.57
N ARG A 113 14.50 -10.29 4.87
CA ARG A 113 14.47 -11.10 3.65
C ARG A 113 15.16 -10.39 2.48
N ASP A 114 14.99 -9.09 2.37
CA ASP A 114 15.61 -8.30 1.30
C ASP A 114 17.12 -8.14 1.55
N GLU A 115 17.55 -7.94 2.79
CA GLU A 115 18.97 -7.92 3.16
C GLU A 115 19.67 -9.25 2.83
N ARG A 116 19.06 -10.38 3.17
CA ARG A 116 19.59 -11.71 2.82
C ARG A 116 19.62 -12.00 1.32
N ARG A 117 18.76 -11.35 0.54
CA ARG A 117 18.81 -11.43 -0.93
C ARG A 117 19.95 -10.58 -1.49
N GLY A 118 20.16 -9.37 -0.97
CA GLY A 118 21.26 -8.49 -1.39
C GLY A 118 22.64 -9.16 -1.22
N ASP A 119 22.84 -9.82 -0.09
CA ASP A 119 24.12 -10.48 0.25
C ASP A 119 24.44 -11.70 -0.67
N ARG A 120 23.41 -12.30 -1.29
CA ARG A 120 23.62 -13.39 -2.26
C ARG A 120 24.07 -12.89 -3.64
N PHE A 121 23.71 -11.69 -4.02
CA PHE A 121 24.14 -11.13 -5.31
C PHE A 121 25.58 -10.61 -5.25
N ASP A 122 26.01 -10.10 -4.09
CA ASP A 122 27.39 -9.60 -3.92
C ASP A 122 28.45 -10.72 -3.84
N ARG A 123 28.06 -11.95 -3.50
CA ARG A 123 28.95 -13.12 -3.50
C ARG A 123 29.14 -13.80 -4.85
N GLY A 124 28.31 -13.46 -5.85
CA GLY A 124 28.37 -14.06 -7.20
C GLY A 124 29.48 -13.54 -8.09
N ASP A 125 30.02 -12.37 -7.79
CA ASP A 125 30.97 -11.68 -8.69
C ASP A 125 32.45 -11.89 -8.34
N ARG A 126 32.74 -12.71 -7.32
CA ARG A 126 34.14 -13.03 -6.91
C ARG A 126 34.72 -14.31 -7.50
N PHE A 127 34.00 -15.04 -8.37
CA PHE A 127 34.49 -16.26 -8.98
C PHE A 127 34.50 -16.23 -10.53
N GLY A 128 34.96 -15.15 -11.11
CA GLY A 128 35.09 -14.98 -12.56
C GLY A 128 36.41 -14.41 -13.01
N GLY A 129 37.48 -14.71 -12.30
CA GLY A 129 38.85 -14.29 -12.68
C GLY A 129 39.82 -15.46 -12.65
N GLY A 130 39.70 -16.35 -13.61
CA GLY A 130 40.61 -17.45 -13.83
C GLY A 130 41.15 -17.41 -15.24
N ASP A 131 42.17 -16.57 -15.48
CA ASP A 131 43.07 -16.68 -16.60
C ASP A 131 43.56 -18.12 -16.71
N ARG A 132 43.27 -18.76 -17.84
CA ARG A 132 44.07 -19.86 -18.35
C ARG A 132 44.51 -19.56 -19.75
N PHE A 133 45.70 -19.03 -19.78
CA PHE A 133 46.65 -19.07 -20.86
C PHE A 133 46.81 -20.48 -21.42
N GLY A 134 46.90 -20.56 -22.76
CA GLY A 134 47.80 -21.50 -23.40
C GLY A 134 47.16 -22.68 -24.09
N GLY A 135 47.27 -22.70 -25.40
CA GLY A 135 47.08 -23.91 -26.19
C GLY A 135 46.76 -23.69 -27.65
N ASP A 136 47.73 -23.08 -28.34
CA ASP A 136 47.88 -23.18 -29.78
C ASP A 136 47.94 -24.66 -30.20
N ARG A 137 47.07 -25.10 -31.09
CA ARG A 137 47.31 -26.15 -32.10
C ARG A 137 46.19 -26.17 -33.14
N GLY A 138 46.59 -25.87 -34.37
CA GLY A 138 45.88 -25.92 -35.59
C GLY A 138 45.26 -27.28 -35.90
N GLY A 139 44.30 -27.23 -36.79
CA GLY A 139 43.64 -28.40 -37.33
C GLY A 139 42.52 -28.01 -38.29
N ASP A 140 42.89 -27.92 -39.55
CA ASP A 140 42.08 -27.85 -40.73
C ASP A 140 40.89 -28.81 -40.78
N ARG A 141 39.92 -28.41 -41.61
CA ARG A 141 38.98 -29.22 -42.40
C ARG A 141 37.60 -29.47 -41.80
N PHE A 142 36.63 -29.02 -42.46
CA PHE A 142 35.67 -29.54 -43.47
C PHE A 142 34.41 -28.68 -43.42
N ASP A 143 34.25 -27.89 -44.39
CA ASP A 143 33.23 -27.80 -45.43
C ASP A 143 32.19 -28.93 -45.44
N ARG A 144 30.97 -28.54 -45.37
CA ARG A 144 29.71 -29.08 -45.88
C ARG A 144 28.58 -28.77 -44.91
N GLY A 145 27.62 -27.99 -45.32
CA GLY A 145 26.44 -28.39 -46.02
C GLY A 145 25.33 -27.43 -45.76
N ASP A 146 25.02 -26.74 -46.75
CA ASP A 146 23.76 -26.12 -47.08
C ASP A 146 22.56 -27.07 -46.88
N ARG A 147 21.56 -26.60 -46.16
CA ARG A 147 20.13 -26.99 -46.24
C ARG A 147 19.41 -26.06 -45.29
N GLY A 148 18.72 -25.00 -45.71
CA GLY A 148 17.48 -25.07 -46.44
C GLY A 148 16.36 -25.55 -45.53
N GLY A 149 15.64 -24.60 -44.89
CA GLY A 149 14.51 -24.91 -44.01
C GLY A 149 13.69 -23.67 -43.72
N ASP A 150 13.15 -23.11 -44.74
CA ASP A 150 12.03 -22.17 -44.76
C ASP A 150 10.76 -22.86 -44.21
N ARG A 151 10.18 -22.34 -43.19
CA ARG A 151 8.78 -22.50 -42.72
C ARG A 151 8.58 -21.40 -41.67
N GLY A 152 7.84 -20.35 -41.93
CA GLY A 152 6.52 -20.24 -42.54
C GLY A 152 5.46 -20.58 -41.51
N GLY A 153 4.91 -19.57 -40.90
CA GLY A 153 3.79 -19.72 -39.98
C GLY A 153 3.63 -18.44 -39.13
N ASP A 154 3.12 -17.44 -39.60
CA ASP A 154 1.75 -17.01 -39.90
C ASP A 154 0.76 -17.20 -38.75
N ARG A 155 0.17 -16.08 -38.38
CA ARG A 155 -1.17 -15.89 -37.85
C ARG A 155 -1.41 -16.14 -36.37
N PHE A 156 -1.66 -15.05 -35.62
CA PHE A 156 -3.00 -14.85 -35.04
C PHE A 156 -3.27 -13.39 -34.83
N ASP A 157 -3.73 -12.78 -35.86
CA ASP A 157 -4.66 -11.66 -35.86
C ASP A 157 -6.06 -12.21 -35.50
N ARG A 158 -6.66 -11.74 -34.47
CA ARG A 158 -8.07 -11.84 -34.10
C ARG A 158 -8.31 -10.74 -33.08
N GLY A 159 -9.03 -9.77 -33.41
CA GLY A 159 -10.27 -9.62 -34.14
C GLY A 159 -11.07 -8.63 -33.36
N ASP A 160 -11.14 -7.48 -33.89
CA ASP A 160 -12.14 -6.45 -33.64
C ASP A 160 -13.54 -7.09 -33.71
N ARG A 161 -14.31 -6.95 -32.66
CA ARG A 161 -15.77 -7.10 -32.71
C ARG A 161 -16.42 -5.94 -31.98
N GLY A 162 -16.61 -4.88 -32.74
CA GLY A 162 -17.68 -3.93 -32.50
C GLY A 162 -19.02 -4.66 -32.39
N ARG A 163 -19.77 -4.29 -31.39
CA ARG A 163 -21.22 -4.44 -31.36
C ARG A 163 -21.85 -3.13 -30.94
N ASP A 164 -22.07 -2.36 -31.93
CA ASP A 164 -23.13 -1.39 -32.06
C ASP A 164 -24.50 -2.10 -31.92
N ARG A 165 -25.33 -1.65 -31.03
CA ARG A 165 -26.81 -1.79 -30.99
C ARG A 165 -27.29 -0.63 -30.17
N GLY A 166 -27.67 0.40 -30.73
CA GLY A 166 -28.86 0.94 -31.31
C GLY A 166 -30.14 0.42 -30.68
N GLY A 167 -30.81 1.26 -29.91
CA GLY A 167 -32.10 0.96 -29.32
C GLY A 167 -32.74 2.24 -28.78
N ARG A 168 -33.48 2.88 -29.61
CA ARG A 168 -34.41 3.99 -29.33
C ARG A 168 -35.49 3.54 -28.34
N GLY A 169 -35.91 4.44 -27.45
CA GLY A 169 -37.09 4.31 -26.63
C GLY A 169 -37.48 5.65 -26.05
N ALA A 170 -38.28 6.39 -26.76
CA ALA A 170 -38.99 7.59 -26.31
C ALA A 170 -40.19 7.17 -25.45
N GLY A 171 -40.54 8.02 -24.49
CA GLY A 171 -41.72 7.96 -23.66
C GLY A 171 -41.58 8.99 -22.56
N ASP A 172 -41.90 10.15 -22.71
CA ASP A 172 -43.08 11.00 -22.62
C ASP A 172 -44.11 10.50 -21.59
N ALA A 173 -44.30 11.31 -20.54
CA ALA A 173 -45.57 11.66 -19.90
C ALA A 173 -45.36 12.37 -18.56
N THR A 174 -45.55 13.70 -18.56
CA THR A 174 -46.59 14.46 -17.80
C THR A 174 -46.54 14.33 -16.27
N ALA A 175 -46.15 15.43 -15.61
CA ALA A 175 -46.97 16.36 -14.87
C ALA A 175 -47.97 15.75 -13.85
N GLU A 176 -47.78 16.12 -12.57
CA GLU A 176 -48.87 16.73 -11.83
C GLU A 176 -48.40 17.36 -10.51
N THR A 177 -48.78 18.56 -10.35
CA THR A 177 -48.81 19.46 -9.20
C THR A 177 -49.78 18.99 -8.12
N ALA A 178 -49.44 19.22 -6.85
CA ALA A 178 -50.34 19.59 -5.73
C ALA A 178 -49.42 19.86 -4.54
N THR A 179 -49.25 21.02 -4.01
CA THR A 179 -50.05 22.01 -3.28
C THR A 179 -50.66 21.45 -1.97
N GLU A 180 -50.36 22.21 -0.86
CA GLU A 180 -51.06 22.31 0.43
C GLU A 180 -50.89 21.10 1.41
N GLU A 181 -50.54 21.28 2.67
CA GLU A 181 -50.84 22.25 3.76
C GLU A 181 -49.73 22.22 4.80
#